data_a22071c03bf8425d1fa4e23c38f68359
#
_entry.id   a22071c03bf8425d1fa4e23c38f68359
#
_cell.length_a   1.000
_cell.length_b   1.000
_cell.length_c   1.000
_cell.angle_alpha   90.00
_cell.angle_beta   90.00
_cell.angle_gamma   90.00
#
_symmetry.space_group_name_H-M   'P 1'
#
loop_
_entity.id
_entity.type
_entity.pdbx_description
1 polymer ?
#
loop_
_entity_poly.entity_id
_entity_poly.type
_entity_poly.pdbx_seq_one_letter_code
_entity_poly.pdbx_strand_id
1 'polypeptide(L)'
;MIDPYYPKGDGGRPAYPLMAMLRVHLMQNWFGYSDPAMEEALYETTILRQFSGLHLDRIPDETTILNFRRLLEKHELAGGILQVINGYLGDRGLMLRQGTVVDATIIHAPSSTKNKDGKRDPEMHQTKKGNMYFFGMKAHIVVDAESGLVHSLVCTVANVADVMSVDQLERALTSRSPFSLPRRRQPPRSRHLDQIPPALPRQVG
;
A
#
# COMPACT_ATOMS: atom_id res chain seq x y z
N MET A 1 10.99 -11.88 2.81
CA MET A 1 10.09 -10.77 3.16
C MET A 1 8.61 -11.13 2.91
N ILE A 2 8.16 -11.42 1.69
CA ILE A 2 6.75 -11.82 1.39
C ILE A 2 6.47 -13.26 1.80
N ASP A 3 7.41 -14.17 1.59
CA ASP A 3 7.27 -15.62 1.77
C ASP A 3 6.63 -16.08 3.10
N PRO A 4 6.91 -15.46 4.27
CA PRO A 4 6.26 -15.85 5.52
C PRO A 4 4.74 -15.70 5.55
N TYR A 5 4.20 -14.81 4.73
CA TYR A 5 2.76 -14.49 4.65
C TYR A 5 2.08 -15.16 3.46
N TYR A 6 2.88 -15.73 2.55
CA TYR A 6 2.36 -16.32 1.32
C TYR A 6 1.75 -17.70 1.58
N PRO A 7 0.60 -18.04 0.98
CA PRO A 7 -0.06 -19.34 1.17
C PRO A 7 0.87 -20.52 0.80
N LYS A 8 1.00 -21.49 1.69
CA LYS A 8 1.87 -22.67 1.50
C LYS A 8 1.13 -23.90 1.01
N GLY A 9 -0.12 -23.79 0.60
CA GLY A 9 -0.84 -24.86 -0.09
C GLY A 9 -1.16 -26.09 0.79
N ASP A 10 -1.54 -25.90 2.03
CA ASP A 10 -1.89 -26.99 2.97
C ASP A 10 -3.26 -27.62 2.67
N GLY A 11 -3.57 -27.87 1.41
CA GLY A 11 -4.81 -28.50 0.92
C GLY A 11 -5.41 -27.74 -0.26
N GLY A 12 -5.96 -28.49 -1.22
CA GLY A 12 -6.58 -27.94 -2.42
C GLY A 12 -5.59 -27.62 -3.56
N ARG A 13 -5.93 -26.65 -4.42
CA ARG A 13 -5.10 -26.26 -5.58
C ARG A 13 -3.81 -25.60 -5.08
N PRO A 14 -2.63 -26.05 -5.53
CA PRO A 14 -1.36 -25.42 -5.15
C PRO A 14 -1.36 -23.90 -5.47
N ALA A 15 -0.81 -23.09 -4.55
CA ALA A 15 -0.66 -21.66 -4.79
C ALA A 15 0.22 -21.40 -6.03
N TYR A 16 0.01 -20.26 -6.67
CA TYR A 16 0.91 -19.82 -7.74
C TYR A 16 2.30 -19.52 -7.17
N PRO A 17 3.38 -19.68 -7.96
CA PRO A 17 4.70 -19.27 -7.50
C PRO A 17 4.71 -17.80 -7.06
N LEU A 18 5.27 -17.52 -5.88
CA LEU A 18 5.33 -16.15 -5.34
C LEU A 18 5.91 -15.15 -6.34
N MET A 19 6.99 -15.54 -7.04
CA MET A 19 7.62 -14.67 -8.04
C MET A 19 6.72 -14.39 -9.25
N ALA A 20 5.87 -15.34 -9.64
CA ALA A 20 4.89 -15.11 -10.69
C ALA A 20 3.86 -14.06 -10.26
N MET A 21 3.30 -14.20 -9.06
CA MET A 21 2.33 -13.24 -8.52
C MET A 21 2.92 -11.85 -8.31
N LEU A 22 4.18 -11.76 -7.84
CA LEU A 22 4.86 -10.48 -7.72
C LEU A 22 5.07 -9.80 -9.07
N ARG A 23 5.46 -10.54 -10.11
CA ARG A 23 5.59 -10.01 -11.47
C ARG A 23 4.26 -9.57 -12.06
N VAL A 24 3.18 -10.31 -11.81
CA VAL A 24 1.81 -9.92 -12.20
C VAL A 24 1.44 -8.60 -11.52
N HIS A 25 1.68 -8.47 -10.23
CA HIS A 25 1.42 -7.22 -9.48
C HIS A 25 2.23 -6.04 -10.02
N LEU A 26 3.51 -6.23 -10.35
CA LEU A 26 4.32 -5.18 -10.95
C LEU A 26 3.79 -4.75 -12.32
N MET A 27 3.36 -5.72 -13.17
CA MET A 27 2.74 -5.41 -14.47
C MET A 27 1.43 -4.64 -14.31
N GLN A 28 0.59 -4.97 -13.33
CA GLN A 28 -0.61 -4.18 -13.03
C GLN A 28 -0.26 -2.69 -12.78
N ASN A 29 0.77 -2.44 -11.98
CA ASN A 29 1.19 -1.08 -11.69
C ASN A 29 1.82 -0.37 -12.90
N TRP A 30 2.63 -1.06 -13.70
CA TRP A 30 3.29 -0.47 -14.87
C TRP A 30 2.33 -0.12 -16.00
N PHE A 31 1.30 -0.95 -16.21
CA PHE A 31 0.35 -0.79 -17.31
C PHE A 31 -1.02 -0.23 -16.86
N GLY A 32 -1.23 -0.04 -15.56
CA GLY A 32 -2.48 0.48 -15.02
C GLY A 32 -3.65 -0.49 -15.15
N TYR A 33 -3.40 -1.81 -15.17
CA TYR A 33 -4.46 -2.81 -15.31
C TYR A 33 -5.23 -3.01 -14.00
N SER A 34 -6.56 -3.07 -14.10
CA SER A 34 -7.43 -3.59 -13.05
C SER A 34 -7.24 -5.11 -12.88
N ASP A 35 -7.78 -5.70 -11.81
CA ASP A 35 -7.64 -7.15 -11.59
C ASP A 35 -8.26 -7.96 -12.74
N PRO A 36 -9.48 -7.66 -13.24
CA PRO A 36 -10.03 -8.33 -14.43
C PRO A 36 -9.21 -8.09 -15.71
N ALA A 37 -8.79 -6.83 -15.94
CA ALA A 37 -8.01 -6.50 -17.13
C ALA A 37 -6.63 -7.20 -17.14
N MET A 38 -6.03 -7.42 -15.98
CA MET A 38 -4.76 -8.15 -15.87
C MET A 38 -4.96 -9.64 -16.19
N GLU A 39 -6.04 -10.25 -15.72
CA GLU A 39 -6.39 -11.63 -16.08
C GLU A 39 -6.55 -11.76 -17.59
N GLU A 40 -7.36 -10.90 -18.22
CA GLU A 40 -7.57 -10.86 -19.68
C GLU A 40 -6.25 -10.67 -20.43
N ALA A 41 -5.42 -9.70 -20.03
CA ALA A 41 -4.12 -9.45 -20.64
C ALA A 41 -3.17 -10.65 -20.54
N LEU A 42 -3.24 -11.44 -19.48
CA LEU A 42 -2.47 -12.69 -19.35
C LEU A 42 -2.98 -13.78 -20.31
N TYR A 43 -4.28 -13.83 -20.61
CA TYR A 43 -4.81 -14.74 -21.65
C TYR A 43 -4.40 -14.32 -23.06
N GLU A 44 -4.43 -13.03 -23.38
CA GLU A 44 -4.21 -12.52 -24.70
C GLU A 44 -2.73 -12.37 -25.07
N THR A 45 -1.89 -11.92 -24.11
CA THR A 45 -0.54 -11.47 -24.40
C THR A 45 0.53 -12.45 -23.94
N THR A 46 1.15 -13.14 -24.88
CA THR A 46 2.21 -14.15 -24.62
C THR A 46 3.40 -13.57 -23.87
N ILE A 47 3.81 -12.34 -24.18
CA ILE A 47 4.97 -11.69 -23.54
C ILE A 47 4.73 -11.49 -22.05
N LEU A 48 3.51 -11.11 -21.63
CA LEU A 48 3.17 -10.94 -20.21
C LEU A 48 3.22 -12.27 -19.46
N ARG A 49 2.74 -13.35 -20.08
CA ARG A 49 2.86 -14.72 -19.53
C ARG A 49 4.31 -15.14 -19.38
N GLN A 50 5.12 -14.94 -20.40
CA GLN A 50 6.55 -15.28 -20.37
C GLN A 50 7.29 -14.50 -19.29
N PHE A 51 7.03 -13.19 -19.18
CA PHE A 51 7.63 -12.37 -18.12
C PHE A 51 7.25 -12.85 -16.73
N SER A 52 5.98 -13.20 -16.50
CA SER A 52 5.51 -13.70 -15.21
C SER A 52 5.91 -15.15 -14.92
N GLY A 53 6.36 -15.90 -15.94
CA GLY A 53 6.64 -17.34 -15.84
C GLY A 53 5.39 -18.19 -15.72
N LEU A 54 4.28 -17.72 -16.34
CA LEU A 54 3.00 -18.40 -16.39
C LEU A 54 2.81 -19.10 -17.75
N HIS A 55 2.00 -20.15 -17.74
CA HIS A 55 1.54 -20.87 -18.93
C HIS A 55 0.05 -20.66 -19.12
N LEU A 56 -0.45 -20.86 -20.35
CA LEU A 56 -1.85 -20.61 -20.71
C LEU A 56 -2.83 -21.52 -19.96
N ASP A 57 -2.40 -22.72 -19.60
CA ASP A 57 -3.17 -23.71 -18.83
C ASP A 57 -3.38 -23.33 -17.37
N ARG A 58 -2.58 -22.38 -16.86
CA ARG A 58 -2.62 -21.97 -15.47
C ARG A 58 -2.39 -20.46 -15.31
N ILE A 59 -3.44 -19.69 -15.54
CA ILE A 59 -3.47 -18.23 -15.34
C ILE A 59 -4.23 -17.92 -14.04
N PRO A 60 -3.74 -16.99 -13.21
CA PRO A 60 -4.46 -16.55 -12.02
C PRO A 60 -5.70 -15.75 -12.44
N ASP A 61 -6.83 -16.05 -11.82
CA ASP A 61 -8.07 -15.30 -11.96
C ASP A 61 -8.00 -13.94 -11.22
N GLU A 62 -8.95 -13.05 -11.52
CA GLU A 62 -9.06 -11.73 -10.89
C GLU A 62 -9.06 -11.80 -9.35
N THR A 63 -9.72 -12.81 -8.79
CA THR A 63 -9.81 -13.01 -7.33
C THR A 63 -8.45 -13.37 -6.73
N THR A 64 -7.68 -14.23 -7.41
CA THR A 64 -6.32 -14.59 -6.99
C THR A 64 -5.40 -13.36 -7.05
N ILE A 65 -5.50 -12.55 -8.11
CA ILE A 65 -4.73 -11.32 -8.26
C ILE A 65 -5.09 -10.31 -7.15
N LEU A 66 -6.38 -10.09 -6.91
CA LEU A 66 -6.87 -9.25 -5.83
C LEU A 66 -6.40 -9.71 -4.45
N ASN A 67 -6.45 -11.01 -4.18
CA ASN A 67 -6.01 -11.57 -2.89
C ASN A 67 -4.51 -11.37 -2.66
N PHE A 68 -3.69 -11.46 -3.70
CA PHE A 68 -2.26 -11.16 -3.59
C PHE A 68 -2.02 -9.69 -3.25
N ARG A 69 -2.71 -8.76 -3.90
CA ARG A 69 -2.64 -7.33 -3.58
C ARG A 69 -3.06 -7.05 -2.13
N ARG A 70 -4.19 -7.64 -1.69
CA ARG A 70 -4.66 -7.52 -0.29
C ARG A 70 -3.66 -8.09 0.72
N LEU A 71 -2.94 -9.15 0.36
CA LEU A 71 -1.88 -9.69 1.21
C LEU A 71 -0.75 -8.67 1.39
N LEU A 72 -0.31 -8.03 0.31
CA LEU A 72 0.72 -6.99 0.38
C LEU A 72 0.27 -5.79 1.22
N GLU A 73 -0.98 -5.35 1.04
CA GLU A 73 -1.59 -4.25 1.81
C GLU A 73 -1.73 -4.62 3.30
N LYS A 74 -2.27 -5.79 3.60
CA LYS A 74 -2.52 -6.27 4.97
C LYS A 74 -1.25 -6.32 5.82
N HIS A 75 -0.14 -6.65 5.20
CA HIS A 75 1.16 -6.80 5.88
C HIS A 75 2.11 -5.62 5.61
N GLU A 76 1.61 -4.53 5.02
CA GLU A 76 2.37 -3.29 4.74
C GLU A 76 3.70 -3.55 4.01
N LEU A 77 3.70 -4.51 3.05
CA LEU A 77 4.92 -5.00 2.41
C LEU A 77 5.47 -4.07 1.33
N ALA A 78 4.67 -3.11 0.84
CA ALA A 78 5.11 -2.20 -0.23
C ALA A 78 6.36 -1.40 0.15
N GLY A 79 6.43 -0.90 1.39
CA GLY A 79 7.59 -0.18 1.89
C GLY A 79 8.85 -1.05 1.94
N GLY A 80 8.71 -2.30 2.37
CA GLY A 80 9.83 -3.25 2.39
C GLY A 80 10.32 -3.62 0.98
N ILE A 81 9.42 -3.73 0.00
CA ILE A 81 9.78 -3.95 -1.41
C ILE A 81 10.61 -2.78 -1.93
N LEU A 82 10.16 -1.54 -1.68
CA LEU A 82 10.91 -0.33 -2.06
C LEU A 82 12.31 -0.30 -1.42
N GLN A 83 12.43 -0.67 -0.14
CA GLN A 83 13.73 -0.76 0.55
C GLN A 83 14.68 -1.73 -0.13
N VAL A 84 14.21 -2.94 -0.45
CA VAL A 84 15.03 -3.96 -1.10
C VAL A 84 15.50 -3.48 -2.47
N ILE A 85 14.61 -2.87 -3.25
CA ILE A 85 14.96 -2.32 -4.57
C ILE A 85 15.99 -1.20 -4.42
N ASN A 86 15.77 -0.27 -3.50
CA ASN A 86 16.68 0.86 -3.27
C ASN A 86 18.05 0.40 -2.76
N GLY A 87 18.11 -0.63 -1.91
CA GLY A 87 19.34 -1.27 -1.49
C GLY A 87 20.11 -1.84 -2.69
N TYR A 88 19.42 -2.62 -3.52
CA TYR A 88 20.01 -3.21 -4.72
C TYR A 88 20.54 -2.16 -5.72
N LEU A 89 19.79 -1.08 -5.93
CA LEU A 89 20.19 0.02 -6.82
C LEU A 89 21.40 0.79 -6.24
N GLY A 90 21.39 1.04 -4.91
CA GLY A 90 22.51 1.68 -4.21
C GLY A 90 23.79 0.87 -4.26
N ASP A 91 23.73 -0.44 -4.01
CA ASP A 91 24.88 -1.35 -4.05
C ASP A 91 25.53 -1.42 -5.44
N ARG A 92 24.76 -1.13 -6.49
CA ARG A 92 25.25 -1.08 -7.88
C ARG A 92 25.64 0.31 -8.35
N GLY A 93 25.57 1.31 -7.47
CA GLY A 93 25.88 2.70 -7.83
C GLY A 93 24.89 3.34 -8.81
N LEU A 94 23.69 2.75 -8.96
CA LEU A 94 22.63 3.27 -9.83
C LEU A 94 21.78 4.35 -9.15
N MET A 95 21.89 4.48 -7.82
CA MET A 95 21.25 5.52 -7.02
C MET A 95 22.33 6.22 -6.21
N LEU A 96 22.66 7.44 -6.57
CA LEU A 96 23.81 8.18 -5.99
C LEU A 96 23.42 8.92 -4.72
N ARG A 97 22.12 9.24 -4.54
CA ARG A 97 21.60 10.06 -3.43
C ARG A 97 22.29 11.43 -3.32
N GLN A 98 22.77 11.93 -4.43
CA GLN A 98 23.41 13.24 -4.57
C GLN A 98 22.40 14.23 -5.14
N GLY A 99 22.04 15.21 -4.33
CA GLY A 99 20.95 16.11 -4.68
C GLY A 99 19.58 15.47 -4.48
N THR A 100 18.67 16.21 -3.89
CA THR A 100 17.32 15.71 -3.56
C THR A 100 16.29 16.64 -4.15
N VAL A 101 15.39 16.09 -4.96
CA VAL A 101 14.21 16.80 -5.44
C VAL A 101 13.01 16.26 -4.66
N VAL A 102 12.23 17.16 -4.07
CA VAL A 102 11.00 16.82 -3.35
C VAL A 102 9.82 17.34 -4.14
N ASP A 103 8.88 16.47 -4.45
CA ASP A 103 7.62 16.83 -5.08
C ASP A 103 6.44 16.29 -4.28
N ALA A 104 5.33 17.02 -4.30
CA ALA A 104 4.13 16.64 -3.59
C ALA A 104 2.96 16.47 -4.57
N THR A 105 2.46 15.24 -4.66
CA THR A 105 1.32 14.90 -5.49
C THR A 105 0.07 14.65 -4.63
N ILE A 106 -1.08 15.20 -5.05
CA ILE A 106 -2.36 14.98 -4.38
C ILE A 106 -2.94 13.66 -4.88
N ILE A 107 -3.17 12.74 -3.95
CA ILE A 107 -3.92 11.50 -4.18
C ILE A 107 -5.38 11.82 -3.90
N HIS A 108 -6.14 12.02 -4.98
CA HIS A 108 -7.55 12.39 -4.89
C HIS A 108 -8.43 11.20 -4.58
N ALA A 109 -9.33 11.35 -3.61
CA ALA A 109 -10.39 10.41 -3.30
C ALA A 109 -11.76 11.04 -3.60
N PRO A 110 -12.77 10.24 -4.01
CA PRO A 110 -14.12 10.75 -4.20
C PRO A 110 -14.65 11.38 -2.91
N SER A 111 -15.08 12.63 -2.97
CA SER A 111 -15.57 13.39 -1.80
C SER A 111 -16.86 12.81 -1.19
N SER A 112 -17.59 12.02 -1.96
CA SER A 112 -18.82 11.32 -1.57
C SER A 112 -18.57 10.01 -0.82
N THR A 113 -17.33 9.48 -0.84
CA THR A 113 -17.00 8.21 -0.19
C THR A 113 -17.08 8.35 1.33
N LYS A 114 -17.96 7.55 1.94
CA LYS A 114 -18.14 7.47 3.39
C LYS A 114 -17.81 6.05 3.85
N ASN A 115 -17.31 5.94 5.08
CA ASN A 115 -17.07 4.65 5.72
C ASN A 115 -18.40 4.01 6.17
N LYS A 116 -18.34 2.81 6.78
CA LYS A 116 -19.54 2.11 7.30
C LYS A 116 -20.35 2.94 8.31
N ASP A 117 -19.71 3.87 9.01
CA ASP A 117 -20.36 4.76 9.98
C ASP A 117 -20.93 6.04 9.34
N GLY A 118 -20.93 6.14 8.02
CA GLY A 118 -21.41 7.29 7.27
C GLY A 118 -20.52 8.53 7.37
N LYS A 119 -19.28 8.37 7.87
CA LYS A 119 -18.30 9.44 8.03
C LYS A 119 -17.24 9.37 6.95
N ARG A 120 -16.61 10.52 6.65
CA ARG A 120 -15.42 10.56 5.78
C ARG A 120 -14.23 9.97 6.49
N ASP A 121 -13.28 9.45 5.72
CA ASP A 121 -12.03 8.93 6.26
C ASP A 121 -11.28 10.04 7.04
N PRO A 122 -10.95 9.82 8.32
CA PRO A 122 -10.25 10.81 9.13
C PRO A 122 -8.81 11.06 8.69
N GLU A 123 -8.22 10.16 7.90
CA GLU A 123 -6.88 10.30 7.32
C GLU A 123 -6.86 11.15 6.04
N MET A 124 -8.05 11.54 5.53
CA MET A 124 -8.20 12.35 4.33
C MET A 124 -8.78 13.72 4.65
N HIS A 125 -8.19 14.75 4.06
CA HIS A 125 -8.65 16.13 4.24
C HIS A 125 -8.82 16.86 2.90
N GLN A 126 -9.59 17.95 2.97
CA GLN A 126 -9.78 18.83 1.83
C GLN A 126 -8.60 19.81 1.71
N THR A 127 -8.09 19.98 0.51
CA THR A 127 -7.09 20.99 0.18
C THR A 127 -7.49 21.75 -1.07
N LYS A 128 -6.92 22.94 -1.28
CA LYS A 128 -7.14 23.76 -2.45
C LYS A 128 -5.85 23.86 -3.25
N LYS A 129 -5.92 23.60 -4.56
CA LYS A 129 -4.82 23.84 -5.49
C LYS A 129 -5.33 24.71 -6.65
N GLY A 130 -4.85 25.93 -6.73
CA GLY A 130 -5.43 26.92 -7.64
C GLY A 130 -6.89 27.25 -7.23
N ASN A 131 -7.82 27.13 -8.17
CA ASN A 131 -9.26 27.34 -7.94
C ASN A 131 -10.05 26.05 -7.67
N MET A 132 -9.39 24.88 -7.62
CA MET A 132 -10.04 23.59 -7.42
C MET A 132 -9.80 23.07 -6.00
N TYR A 133 -10.84 22.41 -5.47
CA TYR A 133 -10.79 21.72 -4.19
C TYR A 133 -10.62 20.22 -4.41
N PHE A 134 -9.72 19.63 -3.65
CA PHE A 134 -9.42 18.20 -3.67
C PHE A 134 -9.63 17.62 -2.28
N PHE A 135 -10.19 16.43 -2.21
CA PHE A 135 -10.31 15.65 -0.98
C PHE A 135 -9.42 14.41 -1.12
N GLY A 136 -8.57 14.14 -0.11
CA GLY A 136 -7.67 12.99 -0.18
C GLY A 136 -6.45 13.15 0.71
N MET A 137 -5.36 12.58 0.23
CA MET A 137 -4.04 12.60 0.86
C MET A 137 -3.03 13.31 -0.06
N LYS A 138 -1.87 13.59 0.47
CA LYS A 138 -0.72 14.10 -0.27
C LYS A 138 0.44 13.12 -0.16
N ALA A 139 1.00 12.73 -1.30
CA ALA A 139 2.21 11.93 -1.37
C ALA A 139 3.41 12.84 -1.63
N HIS A 140 4.35 12.89 -0.70
CA HIS A 140 5.62 13.58 -0.86
C HIS A 140 6.65 12.56 -1.32
N ILE A 141 7.14 12.73 -2.54
CA ILE A 141 8.08 11.83 -3.20
C ILE A 141 9.45 12.49 -3.17
N VAL A 142 10.44 11.75 -2.74
CA VAL A 142 11.84 12.20 -2.72
C VAL A 142 12.59 11.40 -3.77
N VAL A 143 13.16 12.10 -4.73
CA VAL A 143 13.89 11.51 -5.84
C VAL A 143 15.35 11.95 -5.83
N ASP A 144 16.21 11.07 -6.29
CA ASP A 144 17.59 11.39 -6.59
C ASP A 144 17.64 12.28 -7.83
N ALA A 145 18.27 13.45 -7.70
CA ALA A 145 18.26 14.49 -8.73
C ALA A 145 18.96 14.06 -10.03
N GLU A 146 19.91 13.13 -9.95
CA GLU A 146 20.68 12.68 -11.11
C GLU A 146 20.00 11.48 -11.80
N SER A 147 19.62 10.47 -11.04
CA SER A 147 19.01 9.27 -11.61
C SER A 147 17.50 9.36 -11.81
N GLY A 148 16.82 10.31 -11.14
CA GLY A 148 15.36 10.42 -11.12
C GLY A 148 14.66 9.30 -10.36
N LEU A 149 15.41 8.45 -9.66
CA LEU A 149 14.85 7.31 -8.93
C LEU A 149 14.27 7.74 -7.59
N VAL A 150 13.09 7.22 -7.26
CA VAL A 150 12.43 7.47 -5.98
C VAL A 150 13.14 6.68 -4.89
N HIS A 151 13.65 7.37 -3.88
CA HIS A 151 14.26 6.71 -2.73
C HIS A 151 13.44 6.82 -1.44
N SER A 152 12.50 7.77 -1.35
CA SER A 152 11.62 7.91 -0.19
C SER A 152 10.24 8.39 -0.58
N LEU A 153 9.23 7.95 0.18
CA LEU A 153 7.84 8.36 0.02
C LEU A 153 7.24 8.59 1.41
N VAL A 154 6.61 9.74 1.61
CA VAL A 154 5.85 10.06 2.82
C VAL A 154 4.44 10.49 2.42
N CYS A 155 3.42 9.86 3.01
CA CYS A 155 2.03 10.25 2.82
C CYS A 155 1.54 11.08 4.01
N THR A 156 0.88 12.20 3.72
CA THR A 156 0.25 13.07 4.71
C THR A 156 -1.19 13.36 4.34
N VAL A 157 -1.97 13.89 5.28
CA VAL A 157 -3.28 14.44 4.97
C VAL A 157 -3.14 15.62 4.00
N ALA A 158 -4.07 15.80 3.06
CA ALA A 158 -3.91 16.72 1.94
C ALA A 158 -3.74 18.20 2.32
N ASN A 159 -4.16 18.60 3.52
CA ASN A 159 -4.06 19.98 4.03
C ASN A 159 -2.72 20.30 4.71
N VAL A 160 -1.82 19.35 4.86
CA VAL A 160 -0.47 19.61 5.40
C VAL A 160 0.34 20.38 4.37
N ALA A 161 0.98 21.48 4.80
CA ALA A 161 1.87 22.24 3.96
C ALA A 161 3.15 21.44 3.64
N ASP A 162 3.67 21.56 2.43
CA ASP A 162 4.82 20.78 1.97
C ASP A 162 6.07 21.01 2.83
N VAL A 163 6.25 22.24 3.32
CA VAL A 163 7.36 22.62 4.22
C VAL A 163 7.33 21.80 5.54
N MET A 164 6.14 21.50 6.08
CA MET A 164 6.00 20.72 7.31
C MET A 164 6.37 19.24 7.13
N SER A 165 6.43 18.77 5.89
CA SER A 165 6.80 17.40 5.57
C SER A 165 8.32 17.22 5.44
N VAL A 166 9.10 18.32 5.35
CA VAL A 166 10.56 18.25 5.19
C VAL A 166 11.21 17.54 6.37
N ASP A 167 10.81 17.83 7.61
CA ASP A 167 11.33 17.15 8.81
C ASP A 167 11.03 15.64 8.81
N GLN A 168 9.85 15.26 8.28
CA GLN A 168 9.48 13.85 8.16
C GLN A 168 10.26 13.16 7.04
N LEU A 169 10.51 13.88 5.95
CA LEU A 169 11.34 13.43 4.84
C LEU A 169 12.80 13.27 5.25
N GLU A 170 13.36 14.22 6.00
CA GLU A 170 14.72 14.11 6.56
C GLU A 170 14.85 12.92 7.50
N ARG A 171 13.86 12.67 8.35
CA ARG A 171 13.82 11.47 9.20
C ARG A 171 13.70 10.18 8.36
N ALA A 172 12.93 10.20 7.28
CA ALA A 172 12.85 9.07 6.35
C ALA A 172 14.16 8.85 5.60
N LEU A 173 14.91 9.91 5.29
CA LEU A 173 16.23 9.84 4.67
C LEU A 173 17.30 9.26 5.62
N THR A 174 17.20 9.58 6.90
CA THR A 174 18.15 9.13 7.93
C THR A 174 17.75 7.80 8.58
N SER A 175 16.46 7.44 8.53
CA SER A 175 15.96 6.17 9.04
C SER A 175 16.19 5.05 8.02
N ARG A 176 16.38 3.82 8.52
CA ARG A 176 16.45 2.62 7.66
C ARG A 176 15.10 2.26 7.02
N SER A 177 14.03 3.02 7.30
CA SER A 177 12.69 2.81 6.73
C SER A 177 12.31 3.98 5.83
N PRO A 178 12.32 3.82 4.49
CA PRO A 178 11.96 4.88 3.53
C PRO A 178 10.45 5.10 3.39
N PHE A 179 9.63 4.33 4.10
CA PHE A 179 8.19 4.40 4.02
C PHE A 179 7.57 4.62 5.39
N SER A 180 6.92 5.76 5.60
CA SER A 180 6.10 5.99 6.78
C SER A 180 4.67 6.36 6.36
N LEU A 181 3.75 5.44 6.68
CA LEU A 181 2.32 5.76 6.69
C LEU A 181 1.99 6.40 8.05
N PRO A 182 1.04 7.35 8.12
CA PRO A 182 0.49 7.78 9.40
C PRO A 182 -0.03 6.52 10.13
N ARG A 183 0.46 6.31 11.35
CA ARG A 183 0.00 5.18 12.17
C ARG A 183 -1.51 5.28 12.35
N ARG A 184 -2.27 4.30 11.89
CA ARG A 184 -3.66 4.13 12.27
C ARG A 184 -3.75 4.24 13.78
N ARG A 185 -4.38 5.29 14.28
CA ARG A 185 -4.76 5.34 15.69
C ARG A 185 -5.70 4.17 15.92
N GLN A 186 -5.25 3.17 16.68
CA GLN A 186 -6.16 2.15 17.17
C GLN A 186 -7.26 2.86 17.93
N PRO A 187 -8.54 2.54 17.65
CA PRO A 187 -9.63 3.08 18.45
C PRO A 187 -9.35 2.71 19.91
N PRO A 188 -9.65 3.60 20.86
CA PRO A 188 -9.45 3.32 22.28
C PRO A 188 -10.18 2.01 22.58
N ARG A 189 -9.47 1.03 23.15
CA ARG A 189 -10.06 -0.20 23.66
C ARG A 189 -11.19 0.22 24.59
N SER A 190 -12.41 -0.10 24.22
CA SER A 190 -13.59 0.09 25.06
C SER A 190 -13.35 -0.67 26.37
N ARG A 191 -12.97 0.06 27.42
CA ARG A 191 -13.11 -0.42 28.80
C ARG A 191 -14.61 -0.40 29.11
N HIS A 192 -15.30 -1.44 28.75
CA HIS A 192 -16.61 -1.75 29.30
C HIS A 192 -16.86 -3.23 29.08
N LEU A 193 -16.88 -3.92 30.20
CA LEU A 193 -17.74 -5.07 30.55
C LEU A 193 -17.02 -5.97 31.56
N ASP A 194 -16.77 -5.39 32.74
CA ASP A 194 -16.57 -6.21 33.95
C ASP A 194 -17.24 -5.50 35.14
N GLN A 195 -18.57 -5.37 35.08
CA GLN A 195 -19.42 -5.12 36.24
C GLN A 195 -20.85 -5.55 35.90
N ILE A 196 -21.05 -6.87 35.86
CA ILE A 196 -22.40 -7.43 36.03
C ILE A 196 -22.51 -7.81 37.51
N PRO A 197 -23.36 -7.15 38.30
CA PRO A 197 -23.60 -7.57 39.67
C PRO A 197 -24.33 -8.92 39.69
N PRO A 198 -24.07 -9.80 40.67
CA PRO A 198 -24.74 -11.10 40.76
C PRO A 198 -26.24 -10.95 40.97
N ALA A 199 -27.01 -11.76 40.24
CA ALA A 199 -28.46 -11.82 40.33
C ALA A 199 -28.91 -12.24 41.74
N LEU A 200 -29.84 -11.50 42.32
CA LEU A 200 -30.52 -11.82 43.59
C LEU A 200 -31.35 -13.13 43.42
N PRO A 201 -31.39 -13.97 44.49
CA PRO A 201 -32.17 -15.20 44.45
C PRO A 201 -33.68 -14.93 44.46
N ARG A 202 -34.44 -15.63 43.58
CA ARG A 202 -35.90 -15.61 43.56
C ARG A 202 -36.41 -16.24 44.85
N GLN A 203 -37.15 -15.46 45.64
CA GLN A 203 -38.01 -16.03 46.65
C GLN A 203 -39.21 -16.72 46.00
N VAL A 204 -39.38 -17.99 46.38
CA VAL A 204 -40.58 -18.78 46.12
C VAL A 204 -41.55 -18.55 47.26
N GLY A 205 -42.73 -18.12 46.97
CA GLY A 205 -43.90 -18.04 47.83
C GLY A 205 -45.13 -18.28 46.98
#